data_2b310d93ecc7b2cbe2bbb42a943632ae
#
_entry.id   2b310d93ecc7b2cbe2bbb42a943632ae
#
_cell.length_a   1.000
_cell.length_b   1.000
_cell.length_c   1.000
_cell.angle_alpha   90.00
_cell.angle_beta   90.00
_cell.angle_gamma   90.00
#
_symmetry.space_group_name_H-M   'P 1'
#
loop_
_entity.id
_entity.type
_entity.pdbx_description
1 polymer ?
#
loop_
_entity_poly.entity_id
_entity_poly.type
_entity_poly.pdbx_seq_one_letter_code
_entity_poly.pdbx_strand_id
1 'polypeptide(L)'
;MPPELISIFDAQELELLISGLPDIDLDDLRANTEYHGYKSSDPQISWLWSVLRGFNKEEKALFLQFVTGTSKVPLEGFAALQGSEGVRKFNIHKAFGSHLLPSAHTCFNQLDLPEYSSEEMTKEKLLVALREGSEGFG
;
A
#
# COMPACT_ATOMS: atom_id res chain seq x y z
N MET A 1 -20.20 -8.22 25.18
CA MET A 1 -20.28 -8.09 24.25
C MET A 1 -20.32 -7.54 23.95
N PRO A 2 -19.71 -7.96 24.62
CA PRO A 2 -19.80 -7.67 23.90
C PRO A 2 -19.68 -7.30 23.71
N PRO A 3 -19.84 -7.23 24.12
CA PRO A 3 -19.89 -7.04 23.42
C PRO A 3 -19.60 -6.78 23.24
N GLU A 4 -19.55 -7.12 23.65
CA GLU A 4 -19.39 -7.03 22.91
C GLU A 4 -18.98 -7.04 22.37
N LEU A 5 -18.87 -7.73 22.95
CA LEU A 5 -18.60 -7.91 22.05
C LEU A 5 -18.48 -7.88 21.57
N ILE A 6 -18.61 -8.17 21.77
CA ILE A 6 -18.54 -8.28 20.97
C ILE A 6 -18.25 -8.32 20.76
N SER A 7 -18.14 -8.63 21.18
CA SER A 7 -17.75 -8.79 20.60
C SER A 7 -17.17 -9.15 20.50
N ILE A 8 -17.06 -9.81 20.80
CA ILE A 8 -16.45 -10.14 20.43
C ILE A 8 -15.90 -10.76 20.16
N PHE A 9 -15.62 -11.45 19.95
CA PHE A 9 -14.97 -11.77 19.43
C PHE A 9 -14.67 -11.84 19.42
N ASP A 10 -14.77 -12.98 19.27
CA ASP A 10 -14.24 -12.48 19.42
C ASP A 10 -14.03 -11.56 19.06
N ALA A 11 -14.65 -11.60 19.38
CA ALA A 11 -14.37 -10.19 19.21
C ALA A 11 -12.94 -9.86 19.55
N GLN A 12 -12.36 -10.63 20.34
CA GLN A 12 -10.98 -10.37 20.75
C GLN A 12 -9.96 -10.65 19.67
N GLU A 13 -10.20 -11.67 18.88
CA GLU A 13 -9.35 -11.91 17.74
C GLU A 13 -9.44 -10.76 16.74
N LEU A 14 -10.64 -10.23 16.57
CA LEU A 14 -10.83 -9.09 15.69
C LEU A 14 -10.07 -7.87 16.21
N GLU A 15 -10.07 -7.64 17.51
CA GLU A 15 -9.32 -6.56 18.10
C GLU A 15 -7.82 -6.72 17.88
N LEU A 16 -7.33 -7.93 18.02
CA LEU A 16 -5.91 -8.18 17.79
C LEU A 16 -5.52 -7.92 16.35
N LEU A 17 -6.39 -8.32 15.43
CA LEU A 17 -6.13 -8.05 14.02
C LEU A 17 -6.12 -6.55 13.71
N ILE A 18 -7.06 -5.81 14.28
CA ILE A 18 -7.13 -4.38 14.06
C ILE A 18 -6.03 -3.64 14.78
N SER A 19 -5.86 -3.96 16.07
CA SER A 19 -4.86 -3.27 16.88
C SER A 19 -3.44 -3.70 16.54
N GLY A 20 -3.30 -4.87 15.88
CA GLY A 20 -2.01 -5.33 15.46
C GLY A 20 -1.53 -4.74 14.13
N LEU A 21 -2.40 -3.99 13.44
CA LEU A 21 -1.99 -3.35 12.21
C LEU A 21 -1.01 -2.20 12.49
N PRO A 22 0.03 -2.06 11.68
CA PRO A 22 0.99 -0.99 11.90
C PRO A 22 0.41 0.36 11.56
N ASP A 23 0.91 1.39 12.25
CA ASP A 23 0.69 2.76 11.83
C ASP A 23 1.69 3.05 10.73
N ILE A 24 1.17 3.27 9.54
CA ILE A 24 2.02 3.52 8.39
C ILE A 24 2.22 5.03 8.25
N ASP A 25 3.45 5.47 8.45
CA ASP A 25 3.83 6.86 8.30
C ASP A 25 4.04 7.14 6.81
N LEU A 26 3.03 7.70 6.17
CA LEU A 26 3.10 7.98 4.74
C LEU A 26 4.15 9.02 4.39
N ASP A 27 4.42 9.94 5.30
CA ASP A 27 5.47 10.93 5.06
C ASP A 27 6.84 10.27 5.02
N ASP A 28 7.08 9.33 5.92
CA ASP A 28 8.33 8.56 5.92
C ASP A 28 8.43 7.69 4.67
N LEU A 29 7.34 7.02 4.32
CA LEU A 29 7.32 6.21 3.10
C LEU A 29 7.60 7.05 1.87
N ARG A 30 6.95 8.20 1.77
CA ARG A 30 7.13 9.09 0.62
C ARG A 30 8.57 9.61 0.55
N ALA A 31 9.15 9.94 1.70
CA ALA A 31 10.53 10.44 1.76
C ALA A 31 11.54 9.39 1.30
N ASN A 32 11.17 8.11 1.41
CA ASN A 32 12.04 7.01 1.05
C ASN A 32 11.56 6.25 -0.19
N THR A 33 10.83 6.93 -1.06
CA THR A 33 10.31 6.34 -2.29
C THR A 33 11.17 6.77 -3.47
N GLU A 34 11.51 5.81 -4.33
CA GLU A 34 12.22 6.07 -5.58
C GLU A 34 11.23 6.02 -6.74
N TYR A 35 11.49 6.81 -7.77
CA TYR A 35 10.60 6.91 -8.93
C TYR A 35 11.36 6.58 -10.20
N HIS A 36 10.72 5.79 -11.07
CA HIS A 36 11.28 5.42 -12.37
C HIS A 36 10.23 5.67 -13.44
N GLY A 37 10.48 6.61 -14.33
CA GLY A 37 9.53 7.02 -15.35
C GLY A 37 8.60 8.14 -14.90
N TYR A 38 8.48 8.34 -13.60
CA TYR A 38 7.75 9.46 -13.01
C TYR A 38 8.70 10.39 -12.28
N LYS A 39 8.29 11.64 -12.13
CA LYS A 39 8.96 12.58 -11.22
C LYS A 39 8.08 12.73 -9.98
N SER A 40 8.70 13.06 -8.86
CA SER A 40 7.97 13.25 -7.62
C SER A 40 6.90 14.34 -7.73
N SER A 41 7.06 15.26 -8.69
CA SER A 41 6.12 16.35 -8.91
C SER A 41 5.03 16.04 -9.94
N ASP A 42 5.06 14.85 -10.54
CA ASP A 42 4.05 14.49 -11.54
C ASP A 42 2.67 14.38 -10.89
N PRO A 43 1.60 14.76 -11.61
CA PRO A 43 0.26 14.71 -11.04
C PRO A 43 -0.16 13.30 -10.63
N GLN A 44 0.24 12.28 -11.39
CA GLN A 44 -0.08 10.90 -11.04
C GLN A 44 0.50 10.51 -9.69
N ILE A 45 1.69 10.96 -9.38
CA ILE A 45 2.35 10.70 -8.11
C ILE A 45 1.63 11.45 -6.98
N SER A 46 1.28 12.72 -7.24
CA SER A 46 0.53 13.51 -6.28
C SER A 46 -0.81 12.86 -5.94
N TRP A 47 -1.51 12.36 -6.96
CA TRP A 47 -2.78 11.69 -6.77
C TRP A 47 -2.63 10.41 -5.95
N LEU A 48 -1.58 9.65 -6.21
CA LEU A 48 -1.34 8.42 -5.46
C LEU A 48 -1.20 8.70 -3.97
N TRP A 49 -0.37 9.68 -3.62
CA TRP A 49 -0.16 10.00 -2.21
C TRP A 49 -1.42 10.57 -1.56
N SER A 50 -2.19 11.35 -2.31
CA SER A 50 -3.47 11.87 -1.82
C SER A 50 -4.45 10.74 -1.53
N VAL A 51 -4.54 9.76 -2.44
CA VAL A 51 -5.39 8.58 -2.26
C VAL A 51 -4.96 7.80 -1.02
N LEU A 52 -3.67 7.57 -0.86
CA LEU A 52 -3.15 6.82 0.28
C LEU A 52 -3.44 7.53 1.61
N ARG A 53 -3.38 8.85 1.62
CA ARG A 53 -3.70 9.62 2.83
C ARG A 53 -5.17 9.48 3.22
N GLY A 54 -6.03 9.27 2.25
CA GLY A 54 -7.45 9.06 2.51
C GLY A 54 -7.80 7.64 2.92
N PHE A 55 -6.87 6.72 2.84
CA PHE A 55 -7.10 5.33 3.22
C PHE A 55 -7.20 5.20 4.74
N ASN A 56 -8.04 4.24 5.18
CA ASN A 56 -8.05 3.88 6.60
C ASN A 56 -6.85 2.97 6.90
N LYS A 57 -6.73 2.58 8.15
CA LYS A 57 -5.59 1.78 8.61
C LYS A 57 -5.49 0.44 7.89
N GLU A 58 -6.65 -0.20 7.68
CA GLU A 58 -6.70 -1.49 7.00
C GLU A 58 -6.29 -1.36 5.52
N GLU A 59 -6.76 -0.33 4.86
CA GLU A 59 -6.44 -0.09 3.46
C GLU A 59 -4.96 0.20 3.27
N LYS A 60 -4.38 0.97 4.18
CA LYS A 60 -2.94 1.25 4.15
C LYS A 60 -2.13 -0.03 4.34
N ALA A 61 -2.56 -0.90 5.26
CA ALA A 61 -1.89 -2.17 5.48
C ALA A 61 -1.99 -3.07 4.26
N LEU A 62 -3.15 -3.09 3.61
CA LEU A 62 -3.34 -3.85 2.38
C LEU A 62 -2.44 -3.33 1.26
N PHE A 63 -2.31 -2.01 1.16
CA PHE A 63 -1.42 -1.41 0.18
C PHE A 63 0.02 -1.84 0.41
N LEU A 64 0.49 -1.75 1.66
CA LEU A 64 1.85 -2.15 1.98
C LEU A 64 2.08 -3.62 1.67
N GLN A 65 1.11 -4.48 2.03
CA GLN A 65 1.19 -5.89 1.72
C GLN A 65 1.20 -6.15 0.21
N PHE A 66 0.43 -5.39 -0.53
CA PHE A 66 0.36 -5.51 -1.98
C PHE A 66 1.71 -5.26 -2.63
N VAL A 67 2.43 -4.25 -2.17
CA VAL A 67 3.69 -3.85 -2.81
C VAL A 67 4.94 -4.49 -2.20
N THR A 68 4.87 -4.94 -0.95
CA THR A 68 6.05 -5.50 -0.27
C THR A 68 5.90 -6.97 0.13
N GLY A 69 4.69 -7.50 0.05
CA GLY A 69 4.41 -8.87 0.48
C GLY A 69 4.14 -9.00 1.96
N THR A 70 4.27 -7.93 2.74
CA THR A 70 4.02 -7.95 4.17
C THR A 70 3.46 -6.60 4.61
N SER A 71 2.70 -6.60 5.70
CA SER A 71 2.23 -5.36 6.29
C SER A 71 3.13 -4.88 7.44
N LYS A 72 4.28 -5.52 7.64
CA LYS A 72 5.21 -5.13 8.69
C LYS A 72 6.02 -3.92 8.28
N VAL A 73 6.17 -2.99 9.22
CA VAL A 73 6.97 -1.79 9.02
C VAL A 73 8.29 -1.99 9.77
N PRO A 74 9.44 -1.73 9.12
CA PRO A 74 10.71 -1.85 9.84
C PRO A 74 10.78 -0.90 11.02
N LEU A 75 11.42 -1.33 12.09
CA LEU A 75 11.59 -0.50 13.28
C LEU A 75 12.33 0.79 12.96
N GLU A 76 13.25 0.72 12.04
CA GLU A 76 14.07 1.88 11.62
C GLU A 76 13.37 2.77 10.60
N GLY A 77 12.14 2.42 10.19
CA GLY A 77 11.40 3.18 9.21
C GLY A 77 11.56 2.61 7.80
N PHE A 78 10.97 3.28 6.83
CA PHE A 78 10.93 2.77 5.46
C PHE A 78 12.27 2.87 4.74
N ALA A 79 13.24 3.58 5.29
CA ALA A 79 14.59 3.57 4.74
C ALA A 79 15.23 2.19 4.86
N ALA A 80 14.77 1.38 5.81
CA ALA A 80 15.31 0.04 6.07
C ALA A 80 14.45 -1.07 5.47
N LEU A 81 13.54 -0.74 4.57
CA LEU A 81 12.66 -1.73 3.96
C LEU A 81 13.48 -2.77 3.20
N GLN A 82 13.13 -4.05 3.39
CA GLN A 82 13.88 -5.16 2.83
C GLN A 82 13.25 -5.69 1.57
N GLY A 83 14.09 -6.05 0.60
CA GLY A 83 13.67 -6.79 -0.58
C GLY A 83 14.31 -8.17 -0.57
N SER A 84 14.28 -8.85 -1.71
CA SER A 84 14.81 -10.21 -1.82
C SER A 84 16.33 -10.27 -1.65
N GLU A 85 17.03 -9.17 -1.89
CA GLU A 85 18.51 -9.14 -1.88
C GLU A 85 19.05 -8.12 -0.88
N GLY A 86 18.30 -7.81 0.16
CA GLY A 86 18.70 -6.86 1.18
C GLY A 86 17.82 -5.64 1.19
N VAL A 87 18.34 -4.51 1.63
CA VAL A 87 17.56 -3.27 1.72
C VAL A 87 17.12 -2.83 0.32
N ARG A 88 15.82 -2.61 0.18
CA ARG A 88 15.24 -2.15 -1.09
C ARG A 88 14.10 -1.20 -0.78
N LYS A 89 14.28 0.05 -1.09
CA LYS A 89 13.26 1.07 -0.84
C LYS A 89 12.05 0.84 -1.74
N PHE A 90 10.89 1.28 -1.25
CA PHE A 90 9.69 1.31 -2.06
C PHE A 90 9.97 2.12 -3.34
N ASN A 91 9.55 1.59 -4.47
CA ASN A 91 9.81 2.27 -5.73
C ASN A 91 8.58 2.17 -6.64
N ILE A 92 8.37 3.22 -7.42
CA ILE A 92 7.22 3.34 -8.30
C ILE A 92 7.73 3.44 -9.72
N HIS A 93 7.25 2.52 -10.55
CA HIS A 93 7.59 2.49 -11.97
C HIS A 93 6.38 2.90 -12.78
N LYS A 94 6.60 3.66 -13.84
CA LYS A 94 5.54 4.03 -14.76
C LYS A 94 5.15 2.82 -15.60
N ALA A 95 3.87 2.51 -15.61
CA ALA A 95 3.32 1.47 -16.48
C ALA A 95 2.49 2.14 -17.58
N PHE A 96 2.38 1.47 -18.72
CA PHE A 96 1.65 2.00 -19.84
C PHE A 96 0.30 1.31 -19.96
N GLY A 97 -0.71 2.05 -20.41
CA GLY A 97 -2.06 1.55 -20.52
C GLY A 97 -2.92 1.99 -19.34
N SER A 98 -3.54 3.18 -19.46
CA SER A 98 -4.31 3.78 -18.38
C SER A 98 -5.55 2.98 -17.98
N HIS A 99 -5.92 1.97 -18.77
CA HIS A 99 -7.06 1.11 -18.47
C HIS A 99 -6.67 -0.08 -17.58
N LEU A 100 -5.38 -0.29 -17.36
CA LEU A 100 -4.90 -1.42 -16.57
C LEU A 100 -4.93 -1.10 -15.09
N LEU A 101 -4.98 -2.17 -14.27
CA LEU A 101 -4.84 -2.03 -12.83
C LEU A 101 -3.36 -1.86 -12.49
N PRO A 102 -3.06 -1.20 -11.38
CA PRO A 102 -1.68 -1.20 -10.89
C PRO A 102 -1.28 -2.61 -10.51
N SER A 103 -0.01 -2.92 -10.64
CA SER A 103 0.53 -4.22 -10.27
C SER A 103 1.75 -4.03 -9.38
N ALA A 104 2.22 -5.10 -8.78
CA ALA A 104 3.33 -5.01 -7.84
C ALA A 104 4.29 -6.17 -8.02
N HIS A 105 5.55 -5.89 -7.70
CA HIS A 105 6.61 -6.91 -7.66
C HIS A 105 7.19 -6.88 -6.25
N THR A 106 6.68 -7.77 -5.40
CA THR A 106 6.97 -7.72 -3.97
C THR A 106 8.43 -7.99 -3.63
N CYS A 107 9.12 -8.75 -4.48
CA CYS A 107 10.55 -9.00 -4.25
C CYS A 107 11.38 -7.73 -4.34
N PHE A 108 10.89 -6.73 -5.03
CA PHE A 108 11.61 -5.48 -5.25
C PHE A 108 10.91 -4.29 -4.60
N ASN A 109 9.85 -4.52 -3.83
CA ASN A 109 9.03 -3.46 -3.23
C ASN A 109 8.62 -2.43 -4.29
N GLN A 110 8.19 -2.94 -5.44
CA GLN A 110 7.94 -2.15 -6.64
C GLN A 110 6.45 -2.08 -6.95
N LEU A 111 5.96 -0.88 -7.20
CA LEU A 111 4.61 -0.64 -7.68
C LEU A 111 4.69 -0.17 -9.13
N ASP A 112 3.98 -0.87 -10.02
CA ASP A 112 3.83 -0.44 -11.40
C ASP A 112 2.53 0.35 -11.50
N LEU A 113 2.64 1.64 -11.72
CA LEU A 113 1.51 2.56 -11.69
C LEU A 113 1.20 3.07 -13.09
N PRO A 114 0.05 2.69 -13.65
CA PRO A 114 -0.37 3.26 -14.93
C PRO A 114 -0.64 4.76 -14.85
N GLU A 115 -0.52 5.41 -15.97
CA GLU A 115 -0.67 6.87 -16.06
C GLU A 115 -2.13 7.24 -16.15
N TYR A 116 -2.82 7.19 -15.01
CA TYR A 116 -4.25 7.52 -14.95
C TYR A 116 -4.48 9.01 -15.19
N SER A 117 -5.71 9.35 -15.57
CA SER A 117 -6.05 10.72 -15.95
C SER A 117 -6.67 11.54 -14.83
N SER A 118 -6.96 10.91 -13.68
CA SER A 118 -7.56 11.62 -12.55
C SER A 118 -7.24 10.93 -11.24
N GLU A 119 -7.41 11.67 -10.16
CA GLU A 119 -7.24 11.11 -8.82
C GLU A 119 -8.31 10.06 -8.52
N GLU A 120 -9.55 10.31 -8.98
CA GLU A 120 -10.65 9.37 -8.78
C GLU A 120 -10.36 8.04 -9.45
N MET A 121 -9.85 8.07 -10.67
CA MET A 121 -9.50 6.85 -11.38
C MET A 121 -8.35 6.12 -10.66
N THR A 122 -7.37 6.86 -10.17
CA THR A 122 -6.27 6.29 -9.40
C THR A 122 -6.80 5.54 -8.17
N LYS A 123 -7.71 6.18 -7.43
CA LYS A 123 -8.30 5.56 -6.24
C LYS A 123 -9.08 4.30 -6.59
N GLU A 124 -9.92 4.39 -7.61
CA GLU A 124 -10.77 3.27 -8.02
C GLU A 124 -9.92 2.08 -8.45
N LYS A 125 -8.95 2.30 -9.32
CA LYS A 125 -8.11 1.23 -9.81
C LYS A 125 -7.27 0.62 -8.71
N LEU A 126 -6.74 1.45 -7.82
CA LEU A 126 -5.92 0.96 -6.71
C LEU A 126 -6.75 0.10 -5.76
N LEU A 127 -7.96 0.54 -5.42
CA LEU A 127 -8.82 -0.24 -4.53
C LEU A 127 -9.21 -1.59 -5.15
N VAL A 128 -9.48 -1.61 -6.46
CA VAL A 128 -9.76 -2.88 -7.14
C VAL A 128 -8.56 -3.81 -7.07
N ALA A 129 -7.37 -3.27 -7.33
CA ALA A 129 -6.15 -4.07 -7.30
C ALA A 129 -5.90 -4.64 -5.90
N LEU A 130 -6.12 -3.85 -4.86
CA LEU A 130 -5.92 -4.31 -3.48
C LEU A 130 -6.89 -5.43 -3.14
N ARG A 131 -8.15 -5.31 -3.57
CA ARG A 131 -9.15 -6.34 -3.31
C ARG A 131 -8.82 -7.63 -4.05
N GLU A 132 -8.46 -7.53 -5.33
CA GLU A 132 -8.14 -8.71 -6.12
C GLU A 132 -6.88 -9.38 -5.64
N GLY A 133 -5.87 -8.59 -5.26
CA GLY A 133 -4.65 -9.12 -4.70
C GLY A 133 -4.89 -9.87 -3.40
N SER A 134 -5.74 -9.32 -2.55
CA SER A 134 -6.11 -9.97 -1.30
C SER A 134 -6.83 -11.30 -1.54
N GLU A 135 -7.75 -11.33 -2.50
CA GLU A 135 -8.46 -12.55 -2.86
C GLU A 135 -7.54 -13.57 -3.51
N GLY A 136 -6.58 -13.09 -4.29
CA GLY A 136 -5.62 -13.95 -4.96
C GLY A 136 -4.73 -14.73 -4.00
N PHE A 137 -4.52 -14.20 -2.81
CA PHE A 137 -3.71 -14.86 -1.78
C PHE A 137 -4.57 -15.68 -0.82
N GLY A 138 -5.85 -15.46 -0.87
CA GLY A 138 -6.78 -16.18 -0.02
C GLY A 138 -7.12 -17.55 -0.54
#